data_64000bc1fa4d79b4bfe570eac00f32ab
#
_entry.id   64000bc1fa4d79b4bfe570eac00f32ab
#
_cell.length_a   1.000
_cell.length_b   1.000
_cell.length_c   1.000
_cell.angle_alpha   90.00
_cell.angle_beta   90.00
_cell.angle_gamma   90.00
#
_symmetry.space_group_name_H-M   'P 1'
#
loop_
_entity.id
_entity.type
_entity.pdbx_description
1 polymer ?
#
loop_
_entity_poly.entity_id
_entity_poly.type
_entity_poly.pdbx_seq_one_letter_code
_entity_poly.pdbx_strand_id
1 'polypeptide(L)'
;EQDLSDNIIHLVLARTPGAPKGIKGISLFLVPKIIPNDDGSLGDYNSLNCGSIEDKMGIKSSSTCVMHYNEAKSWLVGDLNKGMKAMFIMMNGARLMVGVQGLGMSEVSYQSALYYAKERLQGRSLKGASSPEKAADPIIVHPDVRKTLLKMKALNEGIRGLVAFTAL
;
A
#
# COMPACT_ATOMS: atom_id res chain seq x y z
N GLU A 1 5.59 -7.09 -11.53
CA GLU A 1 6.42 -8.06 -10.76
C GLU A 1 6.65 -9.38 -11.51
N GLN A 2 6.33 -9.40 -12.81
CA GLN A 2 6.31 -10.59 -13.65
C GLN A 2 7.62 -11.40 -13.65
N ASP A 3 8.75 -10.75 -13.50
CA ASP A 3 10.08 -11.38 -13.59
C ASP A 3 10.86 -11.40 -12.27
N LEU A 4 10.20 -11.10 -11.14
CA LEU A 4 10.82 -11.11 -9.82
C LEU A 4 10.89 -12.51 -9.18
N SER A 5 10.23 -13.50 -9.79
CA SER A 5 10.15 -14.87 -9.28
C SER A 5 10.15 -15.85 -10.47
N ASP A 6 10.62 -17.07 -10.23
CA ASP A 6 10.63 -18.12 -11.24
C ASP A 6 9.23 -18.40 -11.78
N ASN A 7 8.25 -18.46 -10.89
CA ASN A 7 6.86 -18.57 -11.28
C ASN A 7 5.99 -17.58 -10.48
N ILE A 8 5.00 -17.01 -11.13
CA ILE A 8 3.99 -16.13 -10.54
C ILE A 8 2.62 -16.65 -10.95
N ILE A 9 1.69 -16.71 -9.99
CA ILE A 9 0.30 -17.04 -10.25
C ILE A 9 -0.52 -15.76 -10.16
N HIS A 10 -1.04 -15.31 -11.28
CA HIS A 10 -1.87 -14.11 -11.35
C HIS A 10 -3.32 -14.42 -10.99
N LEU A 11 -3.94 -13.54 -10.22
CA LEU A 11 -5.40 -13.44 -10.07
C LEU A 11 -5.92 -12.43 -11.09
N VAL A 12 -6.57 -12.91 -12.13
CA VAL A 12 -6.99 -12.09 -13.28
C VAL A 12 -8.50 -11.94 -13.30
N LEU A 13 -8.97 -10.71 -13.34
CA LEU A 13 -10.37 -10.39 -13.59
C LEU A 13 -10.61 -10.32 -15.09
N ALA A 14 -11.45 -11.19 -15.61
CA ALA A 14 -11.75 -11.26 -17.04
C ALA A 14 -13.22 -11.59 -17.32
N ARG A 15 -13.64 -11.42 -18.57
CA ARG A 15 -14.96 -11.78 -19.07
C ARG A 15 -14.90 -13.05 -19.89
N THR A 16 -15.89 -13.90 -19.69
CA THR A 16 -16.15 -15.01 -20.62
C THR A 16 -17.04 -14.55 -21.79
N PRO A 17 -16.97 -15.23 -22.94
CA PRO A 17 -17.91 -15.00 -24.02
C PRO A 17 -19.37 -15.11 -23.55
N GLY A 18 -20.21 -14.18 -23.98
CA GLY A 18 -21.62 -14.16 -23.56
C GLY A 18 -21.92 -13.64 -22.14
N ALA A 19 -20.91 -13.25 -21.37
CA ALA A 19 -21.10 -12.71 -20.02
C ALA A 19 -21.89 -11.38 -20.02
N PRO A 20 -22.68 -11.11 -18.97
CA PRO A 20 -23.41 -9.84 -18.83
C PRO A 20 -22.49 -8.62 -18.94
N LYS A 21 -23.03 -7.51 -19.44
CA LYS A 21 -22.30 -6.22 -19.50
C LYS A 21 -22.01 -5.67 -18.09
N GLY A 22 -20.95 -4.84 -17.97
CA GLY A 22 -20.58 -4.19 -16.72
C GLY A 22 -19.91 -5.16 -15.73
N ILE A 23 -19.81 -4.76 -14.47
CA ILE A 23 -19.12 -5.52 -13.41
C ILE A 23 -19.76 -6.89 -13.12
N LYS A 24 -21.05 -7.06 -13.45
CA LYS A 24 -21.80 -8.31 -13.24
C LYS A 24 -21.37 -9.46 -14.16
N GLY A 25 -20.54 -9.19 -15.17
CA GLY A 25 -20.05 -10.21 -16.09
C GLY A 25 -18.55 -10.54 -15.87
N ILE A 26 -17.96 -10.10 -14.77
CA ILE A 26 -16.55 -10.34 -14.46
C ILE A 26 -16.40 -11.60 -13.62
N SER A 27 -15.54 -12.50 -14.07
CA SER A 27 -15.12 -13.70 -13.38
C SER A 27 -13.65 -13.57 -12.93
N LEU A 28 -13.22 -14.38 -11.98
CA LEU A 28 -11.86 -14.41 -11.48
C LEU A 28 -11.18 -15.69 -11.94
N PHE A 29 -9.94 -15.56 -12.43
CA PHE A 29 -9.14 -16.68 -12.93
C PHE A 29 -7.78 -16.71 -12.27
N LEU A 30 -7.27 -17.92 -12.03
CA LEU A 30 -5.86 -18.18 -11.76
C LEU A 30 -5.12 -18.35 -13.08
N VAL A 31 -4.05 -17.61 -13.27
CA VAL A 31 -3.23 -17.65 -14.50
C VAL A 31 -1.76 -17.72 -14.07
N PRO A 32 -1.12 -18.91 -14.08
CA PRO A 32 0.29 -19.03 -13.76
C PRO A 32 1.15 -18.54 -14.94
N LYS A 33 2.33 -18.01 -14.65
CA LYS A 33 3.35 -17.65 -15.64
C LYS A 33 3.91 -18.93 -16.31
N ILE A 34 4.20 -19.94 -15.51
CA ILE A 34 4.60 -21.28 -15.96
C ILE A 34 3.56 -22.26 -15.43
N ILE A 35 3.04 -23.09 -16.32
CA ILE A 35 2.01 -24.08 -15.98
C ILE A 35 2.67 -25.14 -15.10
N PRO A 36 2.18 -25.39 -13.85
CA PRO A 36 2.73 -26.44 -13.02
C PRO A 36 2.34 -27.81 -13.57
N ASN A 37 3.26 -28.77 -13.51
CA ASN A 37 2.98 -30.19 -13.73
C ASN A 37 2.24 -30.80 -12.53
N ASP A 38 1.70 -32.01 -12.70
CA ASP A 38 0.95 -32.71 -11.63
C ASP A 38 1.81 -33.01 -10.39
N ASP A 39 3.11 -33.14 -10.55
CA ASP A 39 4.08 -33.33 -9.47
C ASP A 39 4.54 -32.02 -8.81
N GLY A 40 4.01 -30.88 -9.26
CA GLY A 40 4.36 -29.55 -8.77
C GLY A 40 5.64 -28.95 -9.38
N SER A 41 6.32 -29.63 -10.28
CA SER A 41 7.44 -29.07 -11.02
C SER A 41 6.99 -28.02 -12.04
N LEU A 42 7.92 -27.17 -12.49
CA LEU A 42 7.64 -26.19 -13.53
C LEU A 42 7.53 -26.87 -14.89
N GLY A 43 6.40 -26.62 -15.57
CA GLY A 43 6.10 -27.12 -16.92
C GLY A 43 6.31 -26.06 -17.99
N ASP A 44 5.36 -25.96 -18.92
CA ASP A 44 5.45 -25.08 -20.08
C ASP A 44 5.13 -23.61 -19.72
N TYR A 45 5.74 -22.69 -20.46
CA TYR A 45 5.45 -21.26 -20.38
C TYR A 45 4.03 -20.96 -20.87
N ASN A 46 3.28 -20.15 -20.14
CA ASN A 46 1.83 -19.92 -20.34
C ASN A 46 1.50 -18.69 -21.21
N SER A 47 2.27 -18.40 -22.23
CA SER A 47 1.97 -17.36 -23.25
C SER A 47 1.48 -16.03 -22.68
N LEU A 48 2.13 -15.52 -21.65
CA LEU A 48 1.88 -14.20 -21.07
C LEU A 48 3.19 -13.42 -20.92
N ASN A 49 3.16 -12.12 -21.12
CA ASN A 49 4.36 -11.29 -21.03
C ASN A 49 4.04 -9.90 -20.48
N CYS A 50 5.06 -9.27 -19.90
CA CYS A 50 5.01 -7.87 -19.52
C CYS A 50 5.20 -7.00 -20.76
N GLY A 51 4.22 -6.16 -21.05
CA GLY A 51 4.27 -5.20 -22.17
C GLY A 51 4.98 -3.91 -21.79
N SER A 52 4.78 -3.43 -20.58
CA SER A 52 5.44 -2.23 -20.05
C SER A 52 5.37 -2.17 -18.51
N ILE A 53 6.24 -1.36 -17.94
CA ILE A 53 6.23 -1.02 -16.50
C ILE A 53 5.76 0.41 -16.35
N GLU A 54 4.80 0.64 -15.45
CA GLU A 54 4.26 1.96 -15.16
C GLU A 54 5.26 2.83 -14.39
N ASP A 55 5.43 4.08 -14.83
CA ASP A 55 6.15 5.09 -14.06
C ASP A 55 5.20 5.71 -13.01
N LYS A 56 5.35 5.25 -11.77
CA LYS A 56 4.50 5.68 -10.65
C LYS A 56 5.10 6.86 -9.90
N MET A 57 4.24 7.62 -9.23
CA MET A 57 4.65 8.73 -8.36
C MET A 57 5.47 8.27 -7.15
N GLY A 58 5.22 7.05 -6.63
CA GLY A 58 5.93 6.44 -5.50
C GLY A 58 5.89 4.92 -5.55
N ILE A 59 6.52 4.26 -4.57
CA ILE A 59 6.64 2.80 -4.45
C ILE A 59 7.21 2.20 -5.75
N LYS A 60 8.28 2.82 -6.27
CA LYS A 60 8.86 2.45 -7.58
C LYS A 60 9.56 1.10 -7.58
N SER A 61 10.00 0.60 -6.42
CA SER A 61 10.61 -0.71 -6.29
C SER A 61 9.61 -1.88 -6.37
N SER A 62 8.29 -1.61 -6.24
CA SER A 62 7.23 -2.57 -6.54
C SER A 62 6.66 -2.23 -7.91
N SER A 63 7.09 -2.95 -8.95
CA SER A 63 6.70 -2.66 -10.33
C SER A 63 5.23 -2.96 -10.58
N THR A 64 4.53 -2.00 -11.19
CA THR A 64 3.20 -2.17 -11.75
C THR A 64 3.32 -2.38 -13.24
N CYS A 65 2.82 -3.50 -13.74
CA CYS A 65 3.04 -3.92 -15.12
C CYS A 65 1.75 -3.93 -15.93
N VAL A 66 1.85 -3.60 -17.21
CA VAL A 66 0.81 -3.91 -18.20
C VAL A 66 1.08 -5.32 -18.71
N MET A 67 0.17 -6.25 -18.40
CA MET A 67 0.33 -7.65 -18.76
C MET A 67 -0.47 -8.00 -20.01
N HIS A 68 0.14 -8.72 -20.92
CA HIS A 68 -0.50 -9.30 -22.09
C HIS A 68 -0.68 -10.81 -21.88
N TYR A 69 -1.90 -11.28 -22.08
CA TYR A 69 -2.29 -12.69 -21.99
C TYR A 69 -2.72 -13.15 -23.38
N ASN A 70 -1.88 -13.93 -24.05
CA ASN A 70 -2.11 -14.40 -25.41
C ASN A 70 -2.54 -15.87 -25.37
N GLU A 71 -3.84 -16.12 -25.29
CA GLU A 71 -4.41 -17.47 -25.17
C GLU A 71 -3.87 -18.25 -23.96
N ALA A 72 -3.53 -17.54 -22.88
CA ALA A 72 -3.00 -18.15 -21.67
C ALA A 72 -4.03 -19.09 -21.02
N LYS A 73 -3.59 -20.29 -20.63
CA LYS A 73 -4.41 -21.22 -19.85
C LYS A 73 -4.75 -20.62 -18.49
N SER A 74 -5.98 -20.82 -18.07
CA SER A 74 -6.48 -20.26 -16.83
C SER A 74 -7.49 -21.18 -16.16
N TRP A 75 -7.64 -21.05 -14.85
CA TRP A 75 -8.63 -21.81 -14.06
C TRP A 75 -9.57 -20.85 -13.38
N LEU A 76 -10.88 -21.12 -13.52
CA LEU A 76 -11.91 -20.32 -12.86
C LEU A 76 -11.81 -20.44 -11.34
N VAL A 77 -11.87 -19.31 -10.64
CA VAL A 77 -11.95 -19.24 -9.18
C VAL A 77 -13.37 -18.89 -8.76
N GLY A 78 -14.02 -19.80 -8.08
CA GLY A 78 -15.42 -19.64 -7.67
C GLY A 78 -16.39 -19.73 -8.84
N ASP A 79 -17.51 -19.01 -8.75
CA ASP A 79 -18.57 -19.05 -9.75
C ASP A 79 -18.34 -18.07 -10.89
N LEU A 80 -18.83 -18.41 -12.09
CA LEU A 80 -18.88 -17.49 -13.23
C LEU A 80 -19.62 -16.21 -12.86
N ASN A 81 -19.11 -15.07 -13.32
CA ASN A 81 -19.68 -13.75 -13.11
C ASN A 81 -19.73 -13.29 -11.63
N LYS A 82 -18.98 -13.95 -10.75
CA LYS A 82 -18.82 -13.60 -9.33
C LYS A 82 -17.40 -13.14 -8.96
N GLY A 83 -16.54 -12.91 -9.96
CA GLY A 83 -15.13 -12.58 -9.73
C GLY A 83 -14.90 -11.33 -8.88
N MET A 84 -15.74 -10.32 -9.01
CA MET A 84 -15.63 -9.12 -8.16
C MET A 84 -15.86 -9.44 -6.68
N LYS A 85 -16.80 -10.31 -6.34
CA LYS A 85 -17.06 -10.71 -4.95
C LYS A 85 -15.83 -11.41 -4.36
N ALA A 86 -15.20 -12.31 -5.11
CA ALA A 86 -13.98 -12.99 -4.67
C ALA A 86 -12.80 -12.02 -4.52
N MET A 87 -12.62 -11.09 -5.49
CA MET A 87 -11.57 -10.07 -5.44
C MET A 87 -11.70 -9.14 -4.22
N PHE A 88 -12.92 -8.77 -3.84
CA PHE A 88 -13.14 -7.88 -2.69
C PHE A 88 -12.71 -8.50 -1.35
N ILE A 89 -12.65 -9.81 -1.23
CA ILE A 89 -12.10 -10.47 -0.02
C ILE A 89 -10.63 -10.05 0.18
N MET A 90 -9.83 -10.14 -0.87
CA MET A 90 -8.43 -9.68 -0.84
C MET A 90 -8.34 -8.14 -0.71
N MET A 91 -9.13 -7.40 -1.47
CA MET A 91 -9.06 -5.94 -1.50
C MET A 91 -9.42 -5.29 -0.16
N ASN A 92 -10.34 -5.88 0.62
CA ASN A 92 -10.67 -5.34 1.94
C ASN A 92 -9.48 -5.43 2.90
N GLY A 93 -8.76 -6.55 2.90
CA GLY A 93 -7.50 -6.66 3.64
C GLY A 93 -6.44 -5.66 3.16
N ALA A 94 -6.27 -5.53 1.84
CA ALA A 94 -5.31 -4.58 1.25
C ALA A 94 -5.64 -3.11 1.63
N ARG A 95 -6.91 -2.72 1.64
CA ARG A 95 -7.34 -1.36 2.07
C ARG A 95 -6.95 -1.05 3.50
N LEU A 96 -7.16 -2.01 4.42
CA LEU A 96 -6.73 -1.86 5.80
C LEU A 96 -5.21 -1.68 5.91
N MET A 97 -4.44 -2.51 5.18
CA MET A 97 -2.97 -2.43 5.18
C MET A 97 -2.44 -1.11 4.62
N VAL A 98 -3.10 -0.53 3.60
CA VAL A 98 -2.77 0.82 3.10
C VAL A 98 -3.06 1.89 4.16
N GLY A 99 -4.13 1.74 4.94
CA GLY A 99 -4.42 2.58 6.11
C GLY A 99 -3.31 2.51 7.17
N VAL A 100 -2.83 1.31 7.47
CA VAL A 100 -1.68 1.08 8.38
C VAL A 100 -0.40 1.74 7.84
N GLN A 101 -0.15 1.64 6.54
CA GLN A 101 0.98 2.31 5.89
C GLN A 101 0.91 3.84 6.08
N GLY A 102 -0.26 4.44 5.89
CA GLY A 102 -0.48 5.87 6.15
C GLY A 102 -0.20 6.26 7.61
N LEU A 103 -0.66 5.44 8.56
CA LEU A 103 -0.34 5.63 9.98
C LEU A 103 1.17 5.55 10.23
N GLY A 104 1.87 4.57 9.67
CA GLY A 104 3.33 4.42 9.81
C GLY A 104 4.08 5.65 9.32
N MET A 105 3.70 6.18 8.14
CA MET A 105 4.32 7.39 7.57
C MET A 105 4.06 8.63 8.43
N SER A 106 2.86 8.79 8.96
CA SER A 106 2.53 9.92 9.84
C SER A 106 3.25 9.83 11.19
N GLU A 107 3.42 8.62 11.73
CA GLU A 107 4.15 8.39 12.98
C GLU A 107 5.65 8.73 12.83
N VAL A 108 6.30 8.27 11.76
CA VAL A 108 7.70 8.61 11.47
C VAL A 108 7.87 10.13 11.31
N SER A 109 6.93 10.77 10.63
CA SER A 109 6.94 12.23 10.46
C SER A 109 6.83 12.97 11.78
N TYR A 110 5.94 12.53 12.67
CA TYR A 110 5.79 13.09 14.02
C TYR A 110 7.06 12.92 14.86
N GLN A 111 7.63 11.71 14.91
CA GLN A 111 8.83 11.43 15.70
C GLN A 111 10.02 12.26 15.21
N SER A 112 10.21 12.34 13.88
CA SER A 112 11.26 13.16 13.26
C SER A 112 11.07 14.66 13.57
N ALA A 113 9.84 15.17 13.47
CA ALA A 113 9.52 16.54 13.79
C ALA A 113 9.75 16.86 15.28
N LEU A 114 9.38 15.94 16.18
CA LEU A 114 9.60 16.09 17.62
C LEU A 114 11.08 16.09 17.96
N TYR A 115 11.87 15.20 17.36
CA TYR A 115 13.31 15.17 17.52
C TYR A 115 13.93 16.49 17.06
N TYR A 116 13.64 16.91 15.83
CA TYR A 116 14.15 18.16 15.27
C TYR A 116 13.78 19.37 16.12
N ALA A 117 12.53 19.45 16.63
CA ALA A 117 12.08 20.57 17.44
C ALA A 117 12.82 20.67 18.79
N LYS A 118 13.34 19.56 19.33
CA LYS A 118 14.17 19.55 20.53
C LYS A 118 15.62 19.98 20.29
N GLU A 119 16.14 19.72 19.08
CA GLU A 119 17.53 19.99 18.71
C GLU A 119 17.74 21.37 18.08
N ARG A 120 16.81 21.79 17.21
CA ARG A 120 16.93 23.05 16.48
C ARG A 120 16.80 24.25 17.40
N LEU A 121 17.83 25.08 17.42
CA LEU A 121 17.83 26.35 18.17
C LEU A 121 17.40 27.50 17.26
N GLN A 122 16.37 28.26 17.69
CA GLN A 122 15.94 29.48 16.98
C GLN A 122 15.03 30.33 17.89
N GLY A 123 15.35 31.61 18.00
CA GLY A 123 14.58 32.56 18.83
C GLY A 123 14.69 32.30 20.33
N ARG A 124 13.77 32.93 21.09
CA ARG A 124 13.66 32.77 22.55
C ARG A 124 12.20 32.54 22.91
N SER A 125 11.99 31.81 23.99
CA SER A 125 10.65 31.62 24.56
C SER A 125 10.02 32.97 24.94
N LEU A 126 8.71 33.11 24.74
CA LEU A 126 7.94 34.30 25.15
C LEU A 126 7.94 34.57 26.64
N LYS A 127 8.30 33.58 27.46
CA LYS A 127 8.40 33.66 28.92
C LYS A 127 9.80 33.92 29.44
N GLY A 128 10.75 34.25 28.55
CA GLY A 128 12.18 34.38 28.85
C GLY A 128 12.99 33.19 28.32
N ALA A 129 14.32 33.31 28.32
CA ALA A 129 15.22 32.27 27.83
C ALA A 129 15.03 30.96 28.59
N SER A 130 14.73 29.87 27.86
CA SER A 130 14.60 28.53 28.42
C SER A 130 15.96 27.84 28.57
N SER A 131 16.93 28.21 27.71
CA SER A 131 18.31 27.74 27.73
C SER A 131 19.24 28.93 27.68
N PRO A 132 19.44 29.66 28.81
CA PRO A 132 20.23 30.92 28.85
C PRO A 132 21.67 30.74 28.39
N GLU A 133 22.21 29.55 28.59
CA GLU A 133 23.57 29.16 28.23
C GLU A 133 23.80 29.00 26.72
N LYS A 134 22.73 28.87 25.94
CA LYS A 134 22.76 28.67 24.48
C LYS A 134 22.48 29.97 23.74
N ALA A 135 22.92 30.04 22.48
CA ALA A 135 22.69 31.21 21.63
C ALA A 135 21.20 31.47 21.34
N ALA A 136 20.37 30.42 21.37
CA ALA A 136 18.91 30.46 21.18
C ALA A 136 18.25 29.30 21.95
N ASP A 137 16.93 29.33 22.09
CA ASP A 137 16.19 28.22 22.68
C ASP A 137 15.84 27.17 21.60
N PRO A 138 15.63 25.89 21.99
CA PRO A 138 15.05 24.88 21.10
C PRO A 138 13.65 25.32 20.63
N ILE A 139 13.34 25.10 19.36
CA ILE A 139 12.06 25.57 18.80
C ILE A 139 10.81 24.95 19.43
N ILE A 140 10.96 23.84 20.13
CA ILE A 140 9.88 23.21 20.89
C ILE A 140 9.28 24.14 21.97
N VAL A 141 9.97 25.21 22.40
CA VAL A 141 9.44 26.16 23.39
C VAL A 141 8.36 27.08 22.80
N HIS A 142 8.31 27.21 21.46
CA HIS A 142 7.36 28.08 20.78
C HIS A 142 5.96 27.48 20.77
N PRO A 143 4.91 28.27 21.10
CA PRO A 143 3.54 27.76 21.23
C PRO A 143 2.97 27.13 19.97
N ASP A 144 3.27 27.71 18.81
CA ASP A 144 2.82 27.22 17.49
C ASP A 144 3.45 25.85 17.14
N VAL A 145 4.74 25.67 17.39
CA VAL A 145 5.45 24.39 17.22
C VAL A 145 4.84 23.33 18.15
N ARG A 146 4.64 23.67 19.42
CA ARG A 146 4.02 22.75 20.39
C ARG A 146 2.59 22.37 20.01
N LYS A 147 1.79 23.33 19.53
CA LYS A 147 0.42 23.11 19.05
C LYS A 147 0.43 22.15 17.85
N THR A 148 1.35 22.35 16.92
CA THR A 148 1.49 21.49 15.75
C THR A 148 1.87 20.05 16.14
N LEU A 149 2.88 19.88 16.99
CA LEU A 149 3.30 18.58 17.48
C LEU A 149 2.18 17.86 18.26
N LEU A 150 1.44 18.60 19.10
CA LEU A 150 0.30 18.04 19.83
C LEU A 150 -0.81 17.55 18.87
N LYS A 151 -1.10 18.34 17.82
CA LYS A 151 -2.07 17.97 16.80
C LYS A 151 -1.62 16.70 16.04
N MET A 152 -0.36 16.63 15.64
CA MET A 152 0.19 15.44 14.99
C MET A 152 0.05 14.20 15.86
N LYS A 153 0.42 14.30 17.14
CA LYS A 153 0.27 13.20 18.10
C LYS A 153 -1.19 12.77 18.26
N ALA A 154 -2.09 13.72 18.48
CA ALA A 154 -3.51 13.42 18.68
C ALA A 154 -4.14 12.74 17.48
N LEU A 155 -3.78 13.16 16.25
CA LEU A 155 -4.25 12.54 15.02
C LEU A 155 -3.68 11.12 14.85
N ASN A 156 -2.40 10.90 15.15
CA ASN A 156 -1.78 9.56 15.07
C ASN A 156 -2.45 8.59 16.05
N GLU A 157 -2.68 8.99 17.27
CA GLU A 157 -3.37 8.13 18.27
C GLU A 157 -4.83 7.85 17.86
N GLY A 158 -5.55 8.86 17.34
CA GLY A 158 -6.89 8.69 16.82
C GLY A 158 -6.95 7.73 15.63
N ILE A 159 -6.02 7.87 14.66
CA ILE A 159 -5.93 6.97 13.49
C ILE A 159 -5.55 5.55 13.93
N ARG A 160 -4.63 5.41 14.90
CA ARG A 160 -4.26 4.10 15.47
C ARG A 160 -5.48 3.39 16.08
N GLY A 161 -6.28 4.11 16.85
CA GLY A 161 -7.54 3.59 17.40
C GLY A 161 -8.53 3.19 16.30
N LEU A 162 -8.69 4.02 15.26
CA LEU A 162 -9.57 3.72 14.12
C LEU A 162 -9.11 2.48 13.35
N VAL A 163 -7.81 2.34 13.08
CA VAL A 163 -7.25 1.16 12.40
C VAL A 163 -7.50 -0.10 13.22
N ALA A 164 -7.26 -0.06 14.53
CA ALA A 164 -7.54 -1.20 15.42
C ALA A 164 -9.03 -1.57 15.43
N PHE A 165 -9.90 -0.58 15.51
CA PHE A 165 -11.36 -0.78 15.48
C PHE A 165 -11.85 -1.39 14.16
N THR A 166 -11.29 -0.96 13.04
CA THR A 166 -11.70 -1.49 11.70
C THR A 166 -11.13 -2.87 11.39
N ALA A 167 -10.14 -3.34 12.17
CA ALA A 167 -9.56 -4.69 12.04
C ALA A 167 -10.35 -5.76 12.80
N LEU A 168 -11.30 -5.36 13.67
CA LEU A 168 -12.20 -6.27 14.40
C LEU A 168 -13.38 -6.70 13.53
#